data_a957845b05296d754fdeb248d2d9d93e
#
_entry.id   a957845b05296d754fdeb248d2d9d93e
#
_cell.length_a   1.000
_cell.length_b   1.000
_cell.length_c   1.000
_cell.angle_alpha   90.00
_cell.angle_beta   90.00
_cell.angle_gamma   90.00
#
_symmetry.space_group_name_H-M   'P 1'
#
loop_
_entity.id
_entity.type
_entity.pdbx_description
1 polymer ?
#
loop_
_entity_poly.entity_id
_entity_poly.type
_entity_poly.pdbx_seq_one_letter_code
_entity_poly.pdbx_strand_id
1 'polypeptide(L)'
;MKKTKSKKVNVRKQLKVALENTAVRHKNTVGFKPTQQQAYHWFKVINRGLFNGRLPIVPLQIKKLHKDWGRCVANWDNRKTPKGKFDQRIIPYHIDVEFYIELHCKFPKWNDFIETLAHEMVHLYQMSW
;
A
#
# COMPACT_ATOMS: atom_id res chain seq x y z
N MET A 1 26.72 -16.57 0.93
CA MET A 1 25.85 -16.78 2.09
C MET A 1 25.67 -15.56 2.91
N LYS A 2 26.73 -15.01 3.49
CA LYS A 2 26.66 -13.74 4.23
C LYS A 2 26.14 -12.60 3.36
N LYS A 3 26.47 -12.56 2.09
CA LYS A 3 26.02 -11.52 1.16
C LYS A 3 24.49 -11.49 0.99
N THR A 4 23.83 -12.67 0.98
CA THR A 4 22.38 -12.74 0.81
C THR A 4 21.66 -12.21 2.04
N LYS A 5 22.11 -12.59 3.24
CA LYS A 5 21.55 -12.06 4.49
C LYS A 5 21.80 -10.57 4.62
N SER A 6 23.00 -10.10 4.24
CA SER A 6 23.34 -8.68 4.27
C SER A 6 22.43 -7.87 3.36
N LYS A 7 22.09 -8.38 2.18
CA LYS A 7 21.19 -7.70 1.25
C LYS A 7 19.79 -7.49 1.83
N LYS A 8 19.23 -8.53 2.50
CA LYS A 8 17.91 -8.40 3.14
C LYS A 8 17.94 -7.39 4.29
N VAL A 9 18.96 -7.46 5.13
CA VAL A 9 19.15 -6.51 6.23
C VAL A 9 19.33 -5.10 5.68
N ASN A 10 20.12 -4.95 4.61
CA ASN A 10 20.37 -3.66 3.99
C ASN A 10 19.10 -3.03 3.41
N VAL A 11 18.24 -3.82 2.78
CA VAL A 11 16.97 -3.30 2.23
C VAL A 11 16.08 -2.76 3.33
N ARG A 12 15.92 -3.49 4.44
CA ARG A 12 15.13 -3.02 5.58
C ARG A 12 15.73 -1.78 6.21
N LYS A 13 17.05 -1.77 6.36
CA LYS A 13 17.77 -0.62 6.89
C LYS A 13 17.64 0.59 5.99
N GLN A 14 17.74 0.42 4.69
CA GLN A 14 17.56 1.49 3.71
C GLN A 14 16.15 2.06 3.79
N LEU A 15 15.14 1.21 3.90
CA LEU A 15 13.75 1.65 4.07
C LEU A 15 13.60 2.49 5.33
N LYS A 16 14.12 2.00 6.45
CA LYS A 16 14.06 2.71 7.72
C LYS A 16 14.72 4.07 7.65
N VAL A 17 15.93 4.13 7.06
CA VAL A 17 16.65 5.40 6.89
C VAL A 17 15.89 6.34 5.98
N ALA A 18 15.35 5.84 4.87
CA ALA A 18 14.56 6.68 3.95
C ALA A 18 13.33 7.25 4.64
N LEU A 19 12.63 6.46 5.44
CA LEU A 19 11.46 6.90 6.18
C LEU A 19 11.83 7.94 7.23
N GLU A 20 12.91 7.71 7.98
CA GLU A 20 13.38 8.64 9.00
C GLU A 20 13.81 9.99 8.39
N ASN A 21 14.55 9.96 7.29
CA ASN A 21 15.00 11.18 6.62
C ASN A 21 13.81 11.99 6.09
N THR A 22 12.82 11.32 5.53
CA THR A 22 11.63 12.00 5.02
C THR A 22 10.79 12.56 6.18
N ALA A 23 10.68 11.82 7.28
CA ALA A 23 9.98 12.30 8.48
C ALA A 23 10.62 13.58 9.02
N VAL A 24 11.96 13.66 9.05
CA VAL A 24 12.66 14.87 9.48
C VAL A 24 12.33 16.05 8.57
N ARG A 25 12.27 15.84 7.26
CA ARG A 25 11.92 16.91 6.31
C ARG A 25 10.50 17.44 6.51
N HIS A 26 9.58 16.59 6.94
CA HIS A 26 8.17 16.94 7.05
C HIS A 26 7.70 17.20 8.48
N LYS A 27 8.58 17.13 9.48
CA LYS A 27 8.18 17.23 10.89
C LYS A 27 7.48 18.54 11.24
N ASN A 28 7.81 19.62 10.54
CA ASN A 28 7.24 20.94 10.79
C ASN A 28 6.09 21.28 9.86
N THR A 29 5.67 20.34 9.02
CA THR A 29 4.60 20.55 8.05
C THR A 29 3.25 20.36 8.73
N VAL A 30 2.42 21.42 8.70
CA VAL A 30 1.05 21.35 9.24
C VAL A 30 0.15 20.74 8.16
N GLY A 31 -0.14 19.45 8.33
CA GLY A 31 -0.90 18.71 7.35
C GLY A 31 -0.02 18.29 6.16
N PHE A 32 -0.13 17.04 5.78
CA PHE A 32 0.59 16.50 4.63
C PHE A 32 -0.41 16.17 3.54
N LYS A 33 -0.21 16.71 2.35
CA LYS A 33 -1.04 16.45 1.17
C LYS A 33 -0.24 15.58 0.20
N PRO A 34 -0.47 14.26 0.19
CA PRO A 34 0.26 13.38 -0.72
C PRO A 34 -0.17 13.63 -2.17
N THR A 35 0.78 13.52 -3.08
CA THR A 35 0.48 13.45 -4.51
C THR A 35 0.43 11.98 -4.94
N GLN A 36 -0.21 11.73 -6.07
CA GLN A 36 -0.25 10.38 -6.63
C GLN A 36 1.17 9.88 -6.91
N GLN A 37 2.03 10.73 -7.41
CA GLN A 37 3.44 10.39 -7.67
C GLN A 37 4.16 9.96 -6.39
N GLN A 38 3.96 10.69 -5.30
CA GLN A 38 4.54 10.33 -3.99
C GLN A 38 3.98 9.01 -3.49
N ALA A 39 2.67 8.78 -3.68
CA ALA A 39 2.05 7.53 -3.27
C ALA A 39 2.67 6.34 -4.00
N TYR A 40 2.88 6.44 -5.32
CA TYR A 40 3.53 5.38 -6.09
C TYR A 40 4.99 5.18 -5.67
N HIS A 41 5.70 6.27 -5.43
CA HIS A 41 7.09 6.18 -4.97
C HIS A 41 7.19 5.39 -3.67
N TRP A 42 6.39 5.77 -2.67
CA TRP A 42 6.43 5.10 -1.36
C TRP A 42 5.85 3.70 -1.40
N PHE A 43 4.87 3.46 -2.27
CA PHE A 43 4.39 2.09 -2.51
C PHE A 43 5.55 1.19 -2.94
N LYS A 44 6.36 1.63 -3.88
CA LYS A 44 7.52 0.85 -4.34
C LYS A 44 8.54 0.63 -3.23
N VAL A 45 8.83 1.67 -2.45
CA VAL A 45 9.79 1.58 -1.35
C VAL A 45 9.31 0.60 -0.30
N ILE A 46 8.06 0.72 0.12
CA ILE A 46 7.47 -0.16 1.14
C ILE A 46 7.37 -1.60 0.62
N ASN A 47 6.92 -1.77 -0.62
CA ASN A 47 6.81 -3.10 -1.23
C ASN A 47 8.17 -3.82 -1.22
N ARG A 48 9.21 -3.12 -1.62
CA ARG A 48 10.55 -3.65 -1.62
C ARG A 48 11.04 -4.01 -0.22
N GLY A 49 10.77 -3.14 0.76
CA GLY A 49 11.28 -3.30 2.12
C GLY A 49 10.52 -4.30 2.97
N LEU A 50 9.19 -4.34 2.85
CA LEU A 50 8.35 -5.18 3.70
C LEU A 50 7.82 -6.44 3.02
N PHE A 51 7.67 -6.41 1.71
CA PHE A 51 7.06 -7.50 0.96
C PHE A 51 7.99 -8.14 -0.06
N ASN A 52 9.28 -7.77 -0.05
CA ASN A 52 10.28 -8.27 -1.01
C ASN A 52 9.87 -8.07 -2.46
N GLY A 53 9.13 -7.00 -2.75
CA GLY A 53 8.68 -6.70 -4.09
C GLY A 53 7.55 -7.59 -4.60
N ARG A 54 6.90 -8.34 -3.71
CA ARG A 54 5.90 -9.34 -4.11
C ARG A 54 4.55 -8.76 -4.49
N LEU A 55 4.23 -7.54 -4.03
CA LEU A 55 2.95 -6.95 -4.35
C LEU A 55 2.92 -6.44 -5.79
N PRO A 56 1.82 -6.68 -6.52
CA PRO A 56 1.65 -6.07 -7.82
C PRO A 56 1.45 -4.56 -7.67
N ILE A 57 1.86 -3.79 -8.68
CA ILE A 57 1.54 -2.37 -8.71
C ILE A 57 0.06 -2.24 -9.05
N VAL A 58 -0.68 -1.59 -8.16
CA VAL A 58 -2.12 -1.36 -8.34
C VAL A 58 -2.37 0.14 -8.47
N PRO A 59 -3.50 0.57 -9.06
CA PRO A 59 -3.84 1.98 -9.08
C PRO A 59 -3.92 2.55 -7.68
N LEU A 60 -3.27 3.69 -7.47
CA LEU A 60 -3.31 4.45 -6.22
C LEU A 60 -4.05 5.75 -6.48
N GLN A 61 -5.14 5.99 -5.77
CA GLN A 61 -5.98 7.16 -5.94
C GLN A 61 -5.92 8.03 -4.70
N ILE A 62 -5.74 9.32 -4.91
CA ILE A 62 -5.78 10.31 -3.83
C ILE A 62 -7.10 11.05 -3.96
N LYS A 63 -7.95 10.95 -2.94
CA LYS A 63 -9.26 11.59 -2.98
C LYS A 63 -9.77 11.83 -1.57
N LYS A 64 -10.77 12.69 -1.44
CA LYS A 64 -11.38 12.95 -0.15
C LYS A 64 -12.20 11.73 0.28
N LEU A 65 -11.81 11.13 1.40
CA LEU A 65 -12.53 10.02 2.02
C LEU A 65 -13.26 10.53 3.25
N HIS A 66 -14.47 10.02 3.48
CA HIS A 66 -15.33 10.56 4.56
C HIS A 66 -15.13 9.86 5.89
N LYS A 67 -14.81 8.56 5.88
CA LYS A 67 -14.71 7.77 7.10
C LYS A 67 -13.33 7.22 7.36
N ASP A 68 -12.57 6.98 6.29
CA ASP A 68 -11.29 6.28 6.38
C ASP A 68 -10.17 7.17 5.89
N TRP A 69 -8.96 6.90 6.37
CA TRP A 69 -7.75 7.54 5.85
C TRP A 69 -7.25 6.87 4.58
N GLY A 70 -7.62 5.61 4.38
CA GLY A 70 -7.29 4.84 3.20
C GLY A 70 -8.12 3.57 3.15
N ARG A 71 -8.17 2.95 1.99
CA ARG A 71 -8.81 1.66 1.83
C ARG A 71 -8.24 0.91 0.64
N CYS A 72 -8.23 -0.41 0.75
CA CYS A 72 -7.87 -1.29 -0.35
C CYS A 72 -9.17 -1.91 -0.87
N VAL A 73 -9.42 -1.75 -2.16
CA VAL A 73 -10.67 -2.17 -2.79
C VAL A 73 -10.38 -3.27 -3.79
N ALA A 74 -11.21 -4.30 -3.78
CA ALA A 74 -11.18 -5.37 -4.76
C ALA A 74 -12.48 -5.32 -5.57
N ASN A 75 -12.35 -5.23 -6.89
CA ASN A 75 -13.47 -5.29 -7.81
C ASN A 75 -13.48 -6.63 -8.53
N TRP A 76 -14.66 -7.25 -8.62
CA TRP A 76 -14.81 -8.52 -9.32
C TRP A 76 -16.15 -8.56 -10.04
N ASP A 77 -16.28 -9.50 -10.96
CA ASP A 77 -17.53 -9.68 -11.70
C ASP A 77 -18.56 -10.43 -10.84
N ASN A 78 -19.58 -9.72 -10.38
CA ASN A 78 -20.63 -10.26 -9.53
C ASN A 78 -21.41 -11.43 -10.16
N ARG A 79 -21.42 -11.52 -11.47
CA ARG A 79 -22.13 -12.61 -12.16
C ARG A 79 -21.48 -13.97 -11.95
N LYS A 80 -20.21 -13.99 -11.54
CA LYS A 80 -19.45 -15.22 -11.33
C LYS A 80 -19.44 -15.68 -9.87
N THR A 81 -19.92 -14.86 -8.94
CA THR A 81 -19.98 -15.23 -7.54
C THR A 81 -21.42 -15.37 -7.09
N PRO A 82 -21.77 -16.45 -6.41
CA PRO A 82 -23.10 -16.55 -5.80
C PRO A 82 -23.31 -15.38 -4.84
N LYS A 83 -24.45 -14.71 -4.97
CA LYS A 83 -24.84 -13.60 -4.09
C LYS A 83 -23.94 -12.36 -4.20
N GLY A 84 -23.04 -12.26 -5.19
CA GLY A 84 -22.18 -11.11 -5.39
C GLY A 84 -21.19 -10.83 -4.28
N LYS A 85 -20.87 -11.83 -3.47
CA LYS A 85 -19.93 -11.69 -2.37
C LYS A 85 -18.51 -12.06 -2.80
N PHE A 86 -17.53 -11.31 -2.27
CA PHE A 86 -16.13 -11.65 -2.45
C PHE A 86 -15.78 -12.90 -1.65
N ASP A 87 -15.29 -13.93 -2.32
CA ASP A 87 -14.84 -15.16 -1.69
C ASP A 87 -13.49 -15.57 -2.26
N GLN A 88 -12.45 -15.47 -1.44
CA GLN A 88 -11.08 -15.81 -1.83
C GLN A 88 -10.93 -17.25 -2.34
N ARG A 89 -11.76 -18.15 -1.87
CA ARG A 89 -11.69 -19.56 -2.28
C ARG A 89 -12.13 -19.75 -3.73
N ILE A 90 -13.01 -18.89 -4.22
CA ILE A 90 -13.55 -18.95 -5.57
C ILE A 90 -12.68 -18.14 -6.56
N ILE A 91 -12.20 -17.01 -6.11
CA ILE A 91 -11.48 -16.04 -6.95
C ILE A 91 -10.35 -16.65 -7.79
N PRO A 92 -9.44 -17.47 -7.23
CA PRO A 92 -8.33 -17.99 -8.01
C PRO A 92 -8.76 -18.82 -9.23
N TYR A 93 -9.99 -19.28 -9.26
CA TYR A 93 -10.44 -20.21 -10.27
C TYR A 93 -11.40 -19.62 -11.29
N HIS A 94 -12.16 -18.61 -10.92
CA HIS A 94 -13.31 -18.20 -11.74
C HIS A 94 -13.46 -16.71 -11.97
N ILE A 95 -12.72 -15.86 -11.28
CA ILE A 95 -13.01 -14.43 -11.24
C ILE A 95 -11.74 -13.63 -11.46
N ASP A 96 -11.80 -12.69 -12.41
CA ASP A 96 -10.78 -11.67 -12.53
C ASP A 96 -11.04 -10.60 -11.47
N VAL A 97 -10.05 -10.38 -10.61
CA VAL A 97 -10.14 -9.40 -9.54
C VAL A 97 -9.17 -8.26 -9.82
N GLU A 98 -9.69 -7.04 -9.79
CA GLU A 98 -8.88 -5.84 -9.88
C GLU A 98 -8.77 -5.21 -8.50
N PHE A 99 -7.56 -4.86 -8.10
CA PHE A 99 -7.31 -4.21 -6.83
C PHE A 99 -6.90 -2.77 -7.06
N TYR A 100 -7.31 -1.90 -6.15
CA TYR A 100 -6.78 -0.54 -6.09
C TYR A 100 -6.79 -0.04 -4.65
N ILE A 101 -5.98 0.99 -4.39
CA ILE A 101 -5.89 1.61 -3.07
C ILE A 101 -6.32 3.05 -3.20
N GLU A 102 -7.19 3.50 -2.29
CA GLU A 102 -7.57 4.88 -2.16
C GLU A 102 -6.97 5.44 -0.87
N LEU A 103 -6.42 6.64 -0.96
CA LEU A 103 -5.81 7.34 0.17
C LEU A 103 -6.47 8.70 0.30
N HIS A 104 -6.66 9.13 1.55
CA HIS A 104 -7.22 10.45 1.81
C HIS A 104 -6.28 11.53 1.27
N CYS A 105 -6.85 12.67 0.87
CA CYS A 105 -6.10 13.74 0.22
C CYS A 105 -5.27 14.59 1.18
N LYS A 106 -5.47 14.45 2.49
CA LYS A 106 -4.72 15.20 3.49
C LYS A 106 -4.59 14.39 4.77
N PHE A 107 -3.39 14.32 5.29
CA PHE A 107 -3.07 13.64 6.55
C PHE A 107 -2.56 14.65 7.56
N PRO A 108 -2.73 14.40 8.87
CA PRO A 108 -2.15 15.29 9.89
C PRO A 108 -0.63 15.41 9.77
N LYS A 109 0.04 14.28 9.50
CA LYS A 109 1.50 14.20 9.37
C LYS A 109 1.87 13.26 8.24
N TRP A 110 3.08 13.41 7.74
CA TRP A 110 3.62 12.48 6.74
C TRP A 110 3.63 11.04 7.25
N ASN A 111 3.98 10.82 8.52
CA ASN A 111 3.98 9.47 9.11
C ASN A 111 2.60 8.80 9.00
N ASP A 112 1.54 9.55 9.21
CA ASP A 112 0.18 9.02 9.10
C ASP A 112 -0.12 8.54 7.68
N PHE A 113 0.35 9.28 6.68
CA PHE A 113 0.24 8.86 5.28
C PHE A 113 0.96 7.54 5.04
N ILE A 114 2.21 7.43 5.49
CA ILE A 114 3.01 6.21 5.28
C ILE A 114 2.40 5.02 6.02
N GLU A 115 1.98 5.21 7.27
CA GLU A 115 1.33 4.14 8.04
C GLU A 115 0.05 3.67 7.37
N THR A 116 -0.75 4.59 6.86
CA THR A 116 -1.98 4.25 6.16
C THR A 116 -1.69 3.49 4.88
N LEU A 117 -0.73 3.96 4.08
CA LEU A 117 -0.35 3.27 2.85
C LEU A 117 0.15 1.85 3.14
N ALA A 118 1.03 1.70 4.12
CA ALA A 118 1.54 0.38 4.50
C ALA A 118 0.42 -0.55 4.99
N HIS A 119 -0.54 -0.01 5.75
CA HIS A 119 -1.68 -0.76 6.24
C HIS A 119 -2.53 -1.29 5.09
N GLU A 120 -2.83 -0.45 4.10
CA GLU A 120 -3.60 -0.88 2.93
C GLU A 120 -2.83 -1.87 2.07
N MET A 121 -1.51 -1.76 2.03
CA MET A 121 -0.67 -2.73 1.34
C MET A 121 -0.70 -4.11 2.02
N VAL A 122 -0.82 -4.16 3.35
CA VAL A 122 -1.03 -5.42 4.07
C VAL A 122 -2.35 -6.06 3.64
N HIS A 123 -3.41 -5.27 3.52
CA HIS A 123 -4.69 -5.78 3.02
C HIS A 123 -4.56 -6.29 1.59
N LEU A 124 -3.86 -5.56 0.74
CA LEU A 124 -3.60 -6.01 -0.64
C LEU A 124 -2.86 -7.34 -0.65
N TYR A 125 -1.85 -7.49 0.19
CA TYR A 125 -1.11 -8.74 0.33
C TYR A 125 -2.03 -9.90 0.74
N GLN A 126 -2.86 -9.67 1.75
CA GLN A 126 -3.79 -10.69 2.26
C GLN A 126 -4.81 -11.12 1.20
N MET A 127 -5.29 -10.18 0.38
CA MET A 127 -6.29 -10.47 -0.63
C MET A 127 -5.70 -11.05 -1.92
N SER A 128 -4.45 -10.74 -2.25
CA SER A 128 -3.82 -11.17 -3.51
C SER A 128 -2.98 -12.42 -3.36
N TRP A 129 -2.69 -12.84 -2.16
CA TRP A 129 -1.90 -14.02 -1.83
C TRP A 129 -2.69 -14.91 -0.87
#